data_be351cc740a00eadeea01a996750b967
#
_entry.id   be351cc740a00eadeea01a996750b967
#
_cell.length_a   1.000
_cell.length_b   1.000
_cell.length_c   1.000
_cell.angle_alpha   90.00
_cell.angle_beta   90.00
_cell.angle_gamma   90.00
#
_symmetry.space_group_name_H-M   'P 1'
#
loop_
_entity.id
_entity.type
_entity.pdbx_description
1 polymer ?
#
loop_
_entity_poly.entity_id
_entity_poly.type
_entity_poly.pdbx_seq_one_letter_code
_entity_poly.pdbx_strand_id
1 'polypeptide(L)'
;MMNQLHRIKIRESFADAVYGGDKTFEVRKNDRCYQKGDYVDFVVLYDSDGCEYVDHPLSKKRYEITYVLSGWGIEDGYCVFGIKQVT
;
A
#
# COMPACT_ATOMS: atom_id res chain seq x y z
N MET A 1 -14.76 10.58 12.85
CA MET A 1 -14.20 9.21 12.87
C MET A 1 -12.71 9.27 12.75
N MET A 2 -12.05 8.41 13.52
CA MET A 2 -10.59 8.34 13.46
C MET A 2 -10.16 7.47 12.28
N ASN A 3 -9.17 7.95 11.53
CA ASN A 3 -8.58 7.18 10.46
C ASN A 3 -7.68 6.09 11.03
N GLN A 4 -7.59 4.97 10.31
CA GLN A 4 -6.77 3.83 10.72
C GLN A 4 -5.40 3.91 10.06
N LEU A 5 -4.40 3.33 10.70
CA LEU A 5 -3.10 3.08 10.10
C LEU A 5 -3.02 1.60 9.74
N HIS A 6 -2.80 1.32 8.47
CA HIS A 6 -2.61 -0.04 7.97
C HIS A 6 -1.12 -0.27 7.74
N ARG A 7 -0.61 -1.35 8.31
CA ARG A 7 0.77 -1.76 8.07
C ARG A 7 0.73 -2.98 7.16
N ILE A 8 1.17 -2.81 5.91
CA ILE A 8 1.00 -3.83 4.88
C ILE A 8 2.33 -4.21 4.25
N LYS A 9 2.42 -5.48 3.85
CA LYS A 9 3.61 -6.02 3.21
C LYS A 9 3.58 -5.71 1.72
N ILE A 10 4.75 -5.40 1.16
CA ILE A 10 4.89 -5.12 -0.26
C ILE A 10 6.19 -5.76 -0.77
N ARG A 11 6.16 -6.30 -1.98
CA ARG A 11 7.37 -6.85 -2.60
C ARG A 11 8.30 -5.72 -3.04
N GLU A 12 9.59 -6.00 -3.00
CA GLU A 12 10.64 -5.04 -3.33
C GLU A 12 10.42 -4.35 -4.68
N SER A 13 10.08 -5.11 -5.72
CA SER A 13 9.89 -4.54 -7.06
C SER A 13 8.73 -3.53 -7.08
N PHE A 14 7.64 -3.81 -6.36
CA PHE A 14 6.53 -2.86 -6.25
C PHE A 14 6.91 -1.68 -5.35
N ALA A 15 7.67 -1.94 -4.30
CA ALA A 15 8.13 -0.88 -3.38
C ALA A 15 9.00 0.14 -4.12
N ASP A 16 9.86 -0.31 -5.01
CA ASP A 16 10.68 0.58 -5.84
C ASP A 16 9.79 1.49 -6.71
N ALA A 17 8.74 0.92 -7.29
CA ALA A 17 7.82 1.70 -8.12
C ALA A 17 7.02 2.71 -7.30
N VAL A 18 6.60 2.35 -6.10
CA VAL A 18 5.90 3.29 -5.20
C VAL A 18 6.83 4.41 -4.77
N TYR A 19 8.02 4.06 -4.32
CA TYR A 19 8.99 5.05 -3.84
C TYR A 19 9.40 6.01 -4.95
N GLY A 20 9.57 5.51 -6.17
CA GLY A 20 9.93 6.32 -7.33
C GLY A 20 8.79 7.15 -7.90
N GLY A 21 7.56 6.95 -7.45
CA GLY A 21 6.40 7.72 -7.88
C GLY A 21 5.68 7.17 -9.10
N ASP A 22 6.14 6.05 -9.66
CA ASP A 22 5.51 5.45 -10.84
C ASP A 22 4.24 4.70 -10.48
N LYS A 23 4.18 4.13 -9.28
CA LYS A 23 3.03 3.37 -8.81
C LYS A 23 2.36 4.14 -7.67
N THR A 24 1.17 4.67 -7.94
CA THR A 24 0.45 5.53 -7.00
C THR A 24 -0.82 4.85 -6.47
N PHE A 25 -0.84 3.53 -6.47
CA PHE A 25 -2.00 2.74 -6.08
C PHE A 25 -1.57 1.38 -5.55
N GLU A 26 -2.49 0.72 -4.84
CA GLU A 26 -2.32 -0.66 -4.40
C GLU A 26 -3.55 -1.47 -4.77
N VAL A 27 -3.33 -2.74 -5.15
CA VAL A 27 -4.40 -3.72 -5.35
C VAL A 27 -4.30 -4.71 -4.20
N ARG A 28 -5.35 -4.81 -3.39
CA ARG A 28 -5.32 -5.60 -2.16
C ARG A 28 -6.60 -6.37 -1.96
N LYS A 29 -6.49 -7.52 -1.30
CA LYS A 29 -7.65 -8.18 -0.72
C LYS A 29 -8.27 -7.21 0.29
N ASN A 30 -9.58 -6.98 0.18
CA ASN A 30 -10.25 -5.98 1.02
C ASN A 30 -10.65 -6.61 2.37
N ASP A 31 -9.66 -7.04 3.13
CA ASP A 31 -9.85 -7.70 4.42
C ASP A 31 -9.55 -6.79 5.62
N ARG A 32 -9.23 -5.53 5.37
CA ARG A 32 -8.90 -4.55 6.43
C ARG A 32 -9.78 -3.32 6.39
N CYS A 33 -10.87 -3.33 5.64
CA CYS A 33 -11.78 -2.19 5.52
C CYS A 33 -11.04 -0.89 5.20
N TYR A 34 -10.23 -0.91 4.14
CA TYR A 34 -9.51 0.28 3.71
C TYR A 34 -10.48 1.41 3.40
N GLN A 35 -10.19 2.61 3.92
CA GLN A 35 -11.04 3.79 3.75
C GLN A 35 -10.21 4.97 3.27
N LYS A 36 -10.82 5.83 2.47
CA LYS A 36 -10.21 7.12 2.12
C LYS A 36 -9.85 7.87 3.40
N GLY A 37 -8.63 8.40 3.44
CA GLY A 37 -8.13 9.12 4.60
C GLY A 37 -7.35 8.26 5.58
N ASP A 38 -7.41 6.93 5.44
CA ASP A 38 -6.57 6.04 6.23
C ASP A 38 -5.12 6.20 5.82
N TYR A 39 -4.21 5.78 6.70
CA TYR A 39 -2.78 5.81 6.44
C TYR A 39 -2.23 4.42 6.18
N VAL A 40 -1.13 4.37 5.44
CA VAL A 40 -0.45 3.11 5.11
C VAL A 40 1.03 3.27 5.36
N ASP A 41 1.58 2.35 6.14
CA ASP A 41 3.03 2.13 6.26
C ASP A 41 3.35 0.80 5.61
N PHE A 42 4.46 0.74 4.88
CA PHE A 42 4.84 -0.47 4.15
C PHE A 42 5.94 -1.22 4.86
N VAL A 43 5.81 -2.55 4.88
CA VAL A 43 6.87 -3.48 5.24
C VAL A 43 7.36 -4.10 3.95
N VAL A 44 8.57 -3.76 3.53
CA VAL A 44 9.13 -4.21 2.25
C VAL A 44 9.73 -5.60 2.42
N LEU A 45 9.45 -6.49 1.47
CA LEU A 45 10.00 -7.85 1.45
C LEU A 45 10.88 -8.00 0.22
N TYR A 46 12.04 -8.67 0.38
CA TYR A 46 12.90 -9.02 -0.75
C TYR A 46 12.14 -9.92 -1.73
N ASP A 47 12.28 -9.66 -3.01
CA ASP A 47 11.69 -10.52 -4.05
C ASP A 47 12.30 -11.92 -4.03
N SER A 48 13.57 -12.04 -3.63
CA SER A 48 14.31 -13.30 -3.70
C SER A 48 13.82 -14.36 -2.72
N ASP A 49 13.53 -13.95 -1.45
CA ASP A 49 13.25 -14.92 -0.39
C ASP A 49 12.08 -14.52 0.51
N GLY A 50 11.49 -13.35 0.27
CA GLY A 50 10.35 -12.86 1.06
C GLY A 50 10.72 -12.37 2.46
N CYS A 51 12.00 -12.30 2.81
CA CYS A 51 12.44 -11.74 4.08
C CYS A 51 12.28 -10.22 4.09
N GLU A 52 12.16 -9.64 5.27
CA GLU A 52 11.98 -8.19 5.40
C GLU A 52 13.23 -7.43 4.97
N TYR A 53 13.03 -6.46 4.08
CA TYR A 53 14.07 -5.53 3.64
C TYR A 53 13.99 -4.28 4.50
N VAL A 54 14.59 -4.34 5.69
CA VAL A 54 14.44 -3.34 6.75
C VAL A 54 14.90 -1.94 6.30
N ASP A 55 15.97 -1.88 5.52
CA ASP A 55 16.58 -0.61 5.11
C ASP A 55 16.00 -0.03 3.83
N HIS A 56 14.94 -0.63 3.26
CA HIS A 56 14.33 -0.06 2.06
C HIS A 56 13.76 1.32 2.40
N PRO A 57 14.03 2.35 1.56
CA PRO A 57 13.59 3.73 1.89
C PRO A 57 12.07 3.86 2.01
N LEU A 58 11.28 3.03 1.31
CA LEU A 58 9.82 3.07 1.42
C LEU A 58 9.34 2.77 2.84
N SER A 59 10.05 1.93 3.59
CA SER A 59 9.66 1.55 4.94
C SER A 59 9.70 2.73 5.92
N LYS A 60 10.30 3.84 5.53
CA LYS A 60 10.41 5.05 6.36
C LYS A 60 9.42 6.13 5.94
N LYS A 61 8.54 5.83 4.99
CA LYS A 61 7.56 6.78 4.48
C LYS A 61 6.17 6.38 4.94
N ARG A 62 5.29 7.37 5.00
CA ARG A 62 3.87 7.15 5.27
C ARG A 62 3.05 7.69 4.12
N TYR A 63 2.01 6.96 3.77
CA TYR A 63 1.10 7.33 2.69
C TYR A 63 -0.31 7.47 3.24
N GLU A 64 -1.12 8.24 2.54
CA GLU A 64 -2.54 8.40 2.83
C GLU A 64 -3.36 7.82 1.69
N ILE A 65 -4.42 7.09 2.01
CA ILE A 65 -5.34 6.54 1.01
C ILE A 65 -6.20 7.68 0.48
N THR A 66 -6.14 7.90 -0.83
CA THR A 66 -6.84 9.01 -1.48
C THR A 66 -8.22 8.62 -1.98
N TYR A 67 -8.40 7.34 -2.36
CA TYR A 67 -9.65 6.83 -2.88
C TYR A 67 -9.62 5.32 -2.83
N VAL A 68 -10.77 4.69 -2.65
CA VAL A 68 -10.88 3.22 -2.64
C VAL A 68 -11.94 2.82 -3.66
N LEU A 69 -11.60 1.88 -4.54
CA LEU A 69 -12.49 1.36 -5.56
C LEU A 69 -12.64 -0.15 -5.42
N SER A 70 -13.87 -0.64 -5.43
CA SER A 70 -14.18 -2.06 -5.56
C SER A 70 -15.28 -2.23 -6.61
N GLY A 71 -15.43 -3.43 -7.14
CA GLY A 71 -16.32 -3.63 -8.29
C GLY A 71 -15.70 -3.06 -9.57
N TRP A 72 -16.51 -2.80 -10.59
CA TRP A 72 -16.07 -2.17 -11.84
C TRP A 72 -14.87 -2.89 -12.49
N GLY A 73 -14.96 -4.22 -12.61
CA GLY A 73 -13.88 -5.02 -13.19
C GLY A 73 -12.81 -5.44 -12.18
N ILE A 74 -12.93 -5.01 -10.93
CA ILE A 74 -12.08 -5.50 -9.84
C ILE A 74 -12.65 -6.81 -9.34
N GLU A 75 -11.80 -7.84 -9.17
CA GLU A 75 -12.23 -9.14 -8.67
C GLU A 75 -12.93 -9.02 -7.32
N ASP A 76 -13.99 -9.82 -7.12
CA ASP A 76 -14.72 -9.84 -5.84
C ASP A 76 -13.77 -10.09 -4.67
N GLY A 77 -13.97 -9.34 -3.60
CA GLY A 77 -13.13 -9.44 -2.41
C GLY A 77 -11.84 -8.63 -2.48
N TYR A 78 -11.58 -7.98 -3.61
CA TYR A 78 -10.41 -7.13 -3.79
C TYR A 78 -10.81 -5.67 -3.91
N CYS A 79 -9.87 -4.78 -3.67
CA CYS A 79 -10.02 -3.34 -3.91
C CYS A 79 -8.73 -2.76 -4.47
N VAL A 80 -8.88 -1.62 -5.11
CA VAL A 80 -7.75 -0.79 -5.53
C VAL A 80 -7.86 0.51 -4.75
N PHE A 81 -6.76 0.98 -4.17
CA PHE A 81 -6.78 2.29 -3.55
C PHE A 81 -5.58 3.11 -3.98
N GLY A 82 -5.84 4.40 -4.19
CA GLY A 82 -4.79 5.36 -4.49
C GLY A 82 -4.06 5.78 -3.22
N ILE A 83 -2.80 6.14 -3.36
CA ILE A 83 -1.99 6.57 -2.23
C ILE A 83 -1.20 7.82 -2.60
N LYS A 84 -0.96 8.67 -1.60
CA LYS A 84 -0.02 9.80 -1.73
C LYS A 84 0.85 9.87 -0.49
N GLN A 85 2.11 10.23 -0.67
CA GLN A 85 3.06 10.35 0.43
C GLN A 85 2.70 11.54 1.31
N VAL A 86 2.73 11.35 2.63
CA VAL A 86 2.47 12.41 3.61
C VAL A 86 3.65 12.69 4.53
N THR A 87 4.63 11.80 4.56
CA THR A 87 5.89 12.07 5.30
C THR A 87 7.06 11.44 4.60
#